data_9f3114c9af3888b4af71532997fcf093
#
_entry.id   9f3114c9af3888b4af71532997fcf093
#
_cell.length_a   1.000
_cell.length_b   1.000
_cell.length_c   1.000
_cell.angle_alpha   90.00
_cell.angle_beta   90.00
_cell.angle_gamma   90.00
#
_symmetry.space_group_name_H-M   'P 1'
#
loop_
_entity.id
_entity.type
_entity.pdbx_description
1 polymer ?
#
loop_
_entity_poly.entity_id
_entity_poly.type
_entity_poly.pdbx_seq_one_letter_code
_entity_poly.pdbx_strand_id
1 'polypeptide(L)'
;IVIDFPTVSRNHAVITRYDDGSWTITDTDAKAGVLVNGKQVEICPIGPEDTINIGGIDMTLQPISHRQEQRLAQLRSRGTSALGSVFNLLLLTLFQILACIGFLMVTDPAKGTSVLMGFGGIMLCQWALLGFYFTIRRTAFEVETIAFFLCTLGMTAIATVKPGEAEKQLIAMLLGIVVFLLVGWSMRDLERAKKFRYLASVAGFGFLAITLLFGKEYYGAKNWLEIGSMTIQPSELSKVCFVYAGASPMSRLLNKRNLIGFIAYSAVLCGCLALMNDFGTALIFFCAFLIIAFLRSGSVGTVGLACASLGFAGVVALKIAPHALRRFTAWRHIWEDPLVTGYQQTNALMCVAAGGFFGLGIGQGWMKNLFAADSDVVFATIAEEWGLIMALLPILCMLILGIFAMRSSAVGRSSFYTIGACTAAGIMLFQSSLNALGTVDILPFTGVTFPFLSNGGTSMIGAWGLLAFIKAADTRQNASFAVRVHRSRRDEDE
;
A
#
# COMPACT_ATOMS: atom_id res chain seq x y z
N ILE A 1 2.80 3.14 -28.16
CA ILE A 1 2.45 1.92 -27.37
C ILE A 1 3.75 1.18 -27.15
N VAL A 2 4.06 0.80 -25.92
CA VAL A 2 5.24 -0.01 -25.60
C VAL A 2 4.76 -1.43 -25.32
N ILE A 3 5.18 -2.35 -26.18
CA ILE A 3 4.92 -3.79 -26.04
C ILE A 3 6.24 -4.42 -25.65
N ASP A 4 6.37 -4.85 -24.40
CA ASP A 4 7.60 -5.43 -23.87
C ASP A 4 7.54 -6.96 -23.99
N PHE A 5 7.82 -7.45 -25.20
CA PHE A 5 7.82 -8.87 -25.51
C PHE A 5 9.10 -9.23 -26.30
N PRO A 6 9.73 -10.40 -26.04
CA PRO A 6 11.06 -10.74 -26.61
C PRO A 6 11.12 -10.76 -28.13
N THR A 7 9.99 -11.02 -28.77
CA THR A 7 9.86 -11.07 -30.24
C THR A 7 9.46 -9.72 -30.84
N VAL A 8 9.18 -8.71 -30.01
CA VAL A 8 8.83 -7.35 -30.44
C VAL A 8 10.09 -6.49 -30.50
N SER A 9 10.41 -5.97 -31.68
CA SER A 9 11.54 -5.05 -31.89
C SER A 9 11.28 -3.71 -31.22
N ARG A 10 12.34 -2.92 -30.92
CA ARG A 10 12.21 -1.59 -30.26
C ARG A 10 11.31 -0.62 -31.02
N ASN A 11 11.41 -0.61 -32.34
CA ASN A 11 10.49 0.00 -33.26
C ASN A 11 9.94 -1.12 -34.12
N HIS A 12 8.77 -1.67 -33.82
CA HIS A 12 8.25 -2.83 -34.54
C HIS A 12 7.24 -2.44 -35.59
N ALA A 13 6.35 -1.53 -35.24
CA ALA A 13 5.32 -1.02 -36.13
C ALA A 13 4.93 0.41 -35.78
N VAL A 14 4.42 1.15 -36.73
CA VAL A 14 3.84 2.48 -36.56
C VAL A 14 2.36 2.42 -36.87
N ILE A 15 1.51 2.83 -35.96
CA ILE A 15 0.08 3.01 -36.22
C ILE A 15 -0.16 4.50 -36.50
N THR A 16 -0.63 4.81 -37.69
CA THR A 16 -0.93 6.18 -38.13
C THR A 16 -2.44 6.38 -38.18
N ARG A 17 -2.92 7.45 -37.60
CA ARG A 17 -4.30 7.92 -37.77
C ARG A 17 -4.31 9.07 -38.77
N TYR A 18 -5.17 8.97 -39.76
CA TYR A 18 -5.39 10.02 -40.72
C TYR A 18 -6.53 10.97 -40.32
N ASP A 19 -6.60 12.13 -40.95
CA ASP A 19 -7.61 13.16 -40.66
C ASP A 19 -9.04 12.71 -41.04
N ASP A 20 -9.17 11.76 -41.96
CA ASP A 20 -10.43 11.13 -42.33
C ASP A 20 -10.94 10.10 -41.32
N GLY A 21 -10.17 9.85 -40.26
CA GLY A 21 -10.48 8.90 -39.20
C GLY A 21 -10.04 7.47 -39.49
N SER A 22 -9.43 7.20 -40.66
CA SER A 22 -8.85 5.90 -40.98
C SER A 22 -7.54 5.65 -40.21
N TRP A 23 -7.24 4.37 -40.01
CA TRP A 23 -6.01 3.95 -39.33
C TRP A 23 -5.23 3.01 -40.27
N THR A 24 -3.93 3.15 -40.26
CA THR A 24 -3.02 2.21 -40.94
C THR A 24 -1.95 1.74 -39.97
N ILE A 25 -1.53 0.50 -40.13
CA ILE A 25 -0.35 -0.06 -39.50
C ILE A 25 0.75 -0.24 -40.52
N THR A 26 1.96 0.17 -40.21
CA THR A 26 3.16 0.05 -41.04
C THR A 26 4.21 -0.74 -40.25
N ASP A 27 4.71 -1.82 -40.84
CA ASP A 27 5.87 -2.55 -40.32
C ASP A 27 7.13 -1.68 -40.49
N THR A 28 7.98 -1.63 -39.48
CA THR A 28 9.26 -0.88 -39.52
C THR A 28 10.46 -1.82 -39.69
N ASP A 29 10.34 -2.83 -40.52
CA ASP A 29 11.36 -3.87 -40.75
C ASP A 29 11.66 -4.70 -39.47
N ALA A 30 10.61 -5.06 -38.77
CA ALA A 30 10.73 -5.83 -37.55
C ALA A 30 11.06 -7.31 -37.85
N LYS A 31 11.95 -7.91 -37.04
CA LYS A 31 12.38 -9.31 -37.20
C LYS A 31 11.24 -10.34 -37.25
N ALA A 32 10.15 -10.06 -36.53
CA ALA A 32 8.98 -10.96 -36.48
C ALA A 32 7.87 -10.54 -37.44
N GLY A 33 7.97 -9.36 -38.09
CA GLY A 33 6.95 -8.81 -38.96
C GLY A 33 5.63 -8.45 -38.26
N VAL A 34 4.75 -7.81 -38.98
CA VAL A 34 3.39 -7.48 -38.54
C VAL A 34 2.41 -8.34 -39.33
N LEU A 35 1.50 -9.03 -38.59
CA LEU A 35 0.41 -9.76 -39.25
C LEU A 35 -0.91 -9.05 -38.94
N VAL A 36 -1.74 -8.92 -39.98
CA VAL A 36 -3.12 -8.47 -39.85
C VAL A 36 -4.03 -9.60 -40.36
N ASN A 37 -4.93 -10.08 -39.49
CA ASN A 37 -5.79 -11.22 -39.76
C ASN A 37 -5.01 -12.48 -40.22
N GLY A 38 -3.84 -12.70 -39.65
CA GLY A 38 -2.97 -13.85 -39.95
C GLY A 38 -2.12 -13.71 -41.22
N LYS A 39 -2.19 -12.57 -41.94
CA LYS A 39 -1.36 -12.30 -43.12
C LYS A 39 -0.28 -11.27 -42.80
N GLN A 40 0.95 -11.55 -43.18
CA GLN A 40 2.05 -10.60 -43.03
C GLN A 40 1.86 -9.40 -43.95
N VAL A 41 2.03 -8.20 -43.43
CA VAL A 41 1.79 -6.93 -44.13
C VAL A 41 2.92 -5.94 -43.84
N GLU A 42 3.29 -5.16 -44.88
CA GLU A 42 4.20 -4.01 -44.71
C GLU A 42 3.42 -2.75 -44.36
N ILE A 43 2.30 -2.50 -45.04
CA ILE A 43 1.36 -1.41 -44.78
C ILE A 43 -0.05 -1.96 -45.00
N CYS A 44 -0.92 -1.77 -44.00
CA CYS A 44 -2.30 -2.23 -44.08
C CYS A 44 -3.23 -1.26 -43.38
N PRO A 45 -4.38 -0.88 -43.97
CA PRO A 45 -5.45 -0.23 -43.22
C PRO A 45 -6.01 -1.19 -42.19
N ILE A 46 -6.29 -0.68 -41.01
CA ILE A 46 -6.78 -1.46 -39.85
C ILE A 46 -8.06 -0.86 -39.28
N GLY A 47 -8.98 -1.74 -38.90
CA GLY A 47 -10.27 -1.40 -38.31
C GLY A 47 -10.52 -2.10 -36.98
N PRO A 48 -11.69 -1.85 -36.34
CA PRO A 48 -12.03 -2.45 -35.06
C PRO A 48 -12.20 -3.98 -35.08
N GLU A 49 -12.45 -4.55 -36.25
CA GLU A 49 -12.66 -5.99 -36.43
C GLU A 49 -11.37 -6.75 -36.78
N ASP A 50 -10.28 -6.01 -37.05
CA ASP A 50 -9.02 -6.62 -37.43
C ASP A 50 -8.22 -7.09 -36.23
N THR A 51 -7.69 -8.31 -36.33
CA THR A 51 -6.72 -8.84 -35.36
C THR A 51 -5.31 -8.55 -35.86
N ILE A 52 -4.60 -7.74 -35.12
CA ILE A 52 -3.22 -7.33 -35.38
C ILE A 52 -2.31 -8.19 -34.52
N ASN A 53 -1.41 -8.95 -35.13
CA ASN A 53 -0.39 -9.70 -34.39
C ASN A 53 0.97 -9.01 -34.55
N ILE A 54 1.57 -8.64 -33.42
CA ILE A 54 2.90 -8.04 -33.34
C ILE A 54 3.78 -8.93 -32.47
N GLY A 55 4.72 -9.62 -33.11
CA GLY A 55 5.66 -10.48 -32.39
C GLY A 55 5.01 -11.61 -31.59
N GLY A 56 3.85 -12.13 -32.04
CA GLY A 56 3.10 -13.19 -31.36
C GLY A 56 2.04 -12.71 -30.38
N ILE A 57 1.81 -11.40 -30.29
CA ILE A 57 0.77 -10.80 -29.45
C ILE A 57 -0.38 -10.32 -30.32
N ASP A 58 -1.57 -10.87 -30.08
CA ASP A 58 -2.79 -10.45 -30.74
C ASP A 58 -3.37 -9.21 -30.09
N MET A 59 -3.69 -8.21 -30.90
CA MET A 59 -4.29 -6.94 -30.51
C MET A 59 -5.46 -6.61 -31.42
N THR A 60 -6.45 -5.92 -30.86
CA THR A 60 -7.59 -5.37 -31.61
C THR A 60 -7.76 -3.90 -31.30
N LEU A 61 -8.20 -3.12 -32.28
CA LEU A 61 -8.62 -1.74 -32.06
C LEU A 61 -10.05 -1.75 -31.52
N GLN A 62 -10.23 -1.31 -30.28
CA GLN A 62 -11.57 -1.12 -29.73
C GLN A 62 -11.97 0.35 -29.85
N PRO A 63 -13.11 0.68 -30.49
CA PRO A 63 -13.62 2.03 -30.52
C PRO A 63 -14.04 2.43 -29.10
N ILE A 64 -13.39 3.45 -28.57
CA ILE A 64 -13.78 4.06 -27.31
C ILE A 64 -14.87 5.08 -27.60
N SER A 65 -15.99 5.04 -26.87
CA SER A 65 -17.04 6.05 -27.02
C SER A 65 -16.49 7.46 -26.74
N HIS A 66 -16.97 8.48 -27.47
CA HIS A 66 -16.55 9.89 -27.24
C HIS A 66 -16.67 10.32 -25.78
N ARG A 67 -17.64 9.79 -25.04
CA ARG A 67 -17.80 10.04 -23.60
C ARG A 67 -16.66 9.42 -22.78
N GLN A 68 -16.21 8.23 -23.15
CA GLN A 68 -15.08 7.58 -22.47
C GLN A 68 -13.75 8.29 -22.80
N GLU A 69 -13.55 8.67 -24.06
CA GLU A 69 -12.38 9.44 -24.49
C GLU A 69 -12.29 10.79 -23.77
N GLN A 70 -13.38 11.56 -23.71
CA GLN A 70 -13.46 12.80 -22.97
C GLN A 70 -13.22 12.59 -21.46
N ARG A 71 -13.77 11.52 -20.88
CA ARG A 71 -13.57 11.19 -19.48
C ARG A 71 -12.11 10.83 -19.17
N LEU A 72 -11.45 10.07 -20.05
CA LEU A 72 -10.04 9.73 -19.92
C LEU A 72 -9.13 10.96 -20.12
N ALA A 73 -9.46 11.80 -21.10
CA ALA A 73 -8.76 13.06 -21.33
C ALA A 73 -8.90 14.01 -20.12
N GLN A 74 -10.11 14.14 -19.57
CA GLN A 74 -10.36 14.92 -18.35
C GLN A 74 -9.63 14.38 -17.12
N LEU A 75 -9.53 13.05 -16.97
CA LEU A 75 -8.78 12.44 -15.88
C LEU A 75 -7.27 12.70 -16.00
N ARG A 76 -6.74 12.79 -17.22
CA ARG A 76 -5.33 13.10 -17.48
C ARG A 76 -5.02 14.59 -17.36
N SER A 77 -5.94 15.46 -17.77
CA SER A 77 -5.74 16.92 -17.84
C SER A 77 -6.05 17.66 -16.54
N ARG A 78 -6.77 17.05 -15.59
CA ARG A 78 -7.04 17.65 -14.29
C ARG A 78 -5.75 17.75 -13.47
N GLY A 79 -5.07 18.88 -13.63
CA GLY A 79 -4.03 19.29 -12.69
C GLY A 79 -4.67 19.58 -11.32
N THR A 80 -3.97 19.18 -10.26
CA THR A 80 -4.39 19.52 -8.90
C THR A 80 -4.03 20.96 -8.61
N SER A 81 -4.96 21.71 -8.04
CA SER A 81 -4.71 23.09 -7.62
C SER A 81 -3.72 23.13 -6.45
N ALA A 82 -2.63 23.89 -6.60
CA ALA A 82 -1.68 24.11 -5.51
C ALA A 82 -2.37 24.72 -4.27
N LEU A 83 -3.34 25.61 -4.51
CA LEU A 83 -4.12 26.26 -3.45
C LEU A 83 -4.94 25.25 -2.65
N GLY A 84 -5.53 24.23 -3.31
CA GLY A 84 -6.26 23.17 -2.63
C GLY A 84 -5.37 22.33 -1.72
N SER A 85 -4.15 21.98 -2.17
CA SER A 85 -3.18 21.25 -1.36
C SER A 85 -2.75 22.05 -0.12
N VAL A 86 -2.47 23.35 -0.28
CA VAL A 86 -2.14 24.25 0.83
C VAL A 86 -3.30 24.37 1.82
N PHE A 87 -4.53 24.57 1.32
CA PHE A 87 -5.70 24.71 2.18
C PHE A 87 -5.97 23.44 3.01
N ASN A 88 -5.92 22.27 2.40
CA ASN A 88 -6.09 21.00 3.11
C ASN A 88 -5.01 20.82 4.19
N LEU A 89 -3.77 21.19 3.88
CA LEU A 89 -2.67 21.09 4.82
C LEU A 89 -2.79 22.08 5.98
N LEU A 90 -3.33 23.29 5.72
CA LEU A 90 -3.64 24.27 6.78
C LEU A 90 -4.70 23.73 7.75
N LEU A 91 -5.77 23.12 7.24
CA LEU A 91 -6.79 22.48 8.07
C LEU A 91 -6.20 21.35 8.92
N LEU A 92 -5.36 20.52 8.33
CA LEU A 92 -4.65 19.46 9.06
C LEU A 92 -3.74 20.04 10.13
N THR A 93 -2.99 21.09 9.82
CA THR A 93 -2.11 21.77 10.79
C THR A 93 -2.90 22.36 11.96
N LEU A 94 -4.07 22.94 11.68
CA LEU A 94 -4.95 23.43 12.74
C LEU A 94 -5.40 22.30 13.67
N PHE A 95 -5.83 21.17 13.11
CA PHE A 95 -6.18 19.98 13.90
C PHE A 95 -5.00 19.50 14.76
N GLN A 96 -3.79 19.44 14.18
CA GLN A 96 -2.56 19.04 14.88
C GLN A 96 -2.21 19.96 16.05
N ILE A 97 -2.35 21.28 15.86
CA ILE A 97 -2.11 22.27 16.92
C ILE A 97 -3.11 22.08 18.06
N LEU A 98 -4.40 21.95 17.75
CA LEU A 98 -5.44 21.75 18.76
C LEU A 98 -5.25 20.43 19.53
N ALA A 99 -4.92 19.34 18.83
CA ALA A 99 -4.61 18.05 19.45
C ALA A 99 -3.36 18.16 20.35
N CYS A 100 -2.29 18.78 19.87
CA CYS A 100 -1.06 18.97 20.64
C CYS A 100 -1.31 19.75 21.93
N ILE A 101 -2.04 20.87 21.87
CA ILE A 101 -2.41 21.66 23.04
C ILE A 101 -3.22 20.81 24.03
N GLY A 102 -4.22 20.06 23.53
CA GLY A 102 -5.04 19.19 24.38
C GLY A 102 -4.20 18.13 25.10
N PHE A 103 -3.28 17.48 24.39
CA PHE A 103 -2.38 16.49 25.02
C PHE A 103 -1.38 17.10 25.99
N LEU A 104 -0.83 18.28 25.70
CA LEU A 104 0.09 18.97 26.63
C LEU A 104 -0.58 19.37 27.96
N MET A 105 -1.89 19.62 27.96
CA MET A 105 -2.65 19.93 29.17
C MET A 105 -2.87 18.70 30.07
N VAL A 106 -2.85 17.49 29.53
CA VAL A 106 -3.19 16.25 30.23
C VAL A 106 -1.95 15.39 30.51
N THR A 107 -0.90 15.51 29.69
CA THR A 107 0.32 14.70 29.80
C THR A 107 1.22 15.25 30.90
N ASP A 108 1.91 14.35 31.63
CA ASP A 108 2.94 14.70 32.58
C ASP A 108 3.98 15.65 31.94
N PRO A 109 4.30 16.81 32.60
CA PRO A 109 5.27 17.77 32.09
C PRO A 109 6.63 17.15 31.69
N ALA A 110 7.07 16.10 32.37
CA ALA A 110 8.31 15.39 32.04
C ALA A 110 8.27 14.71 30.65
N LYS A 111 7.09 14.38 30.16
CA LYS A 111 6.87 13.75 28.85
C LYS A 111 6.30 14.71 27.80
N GLY A 112 5.90 15.91 28.22
CA GLY A 112 5.32 16.92 27.33
C GLY A 112 6.24 17.34 26.19
N THR A 113 7.54 17.37 26.41
CA THR A 113 8.54 17.68 25.36
C THR A 113 8.50 16.64 24.22
N SER A 114 8.38 15.36 24.55
CA SER A 114 8.30 14.29 23.53
C SER A 114 7.01 14.41 22.70
N VAL A 115 5.87 14.73 23.32
CA VAL A 115 4.61 15.00 22.63
C VAL A 115 4.72 16.22 21.71
N LEU A 116 5.30 17.31 22.21
CA LEU A 116 5.52 18.52 21.41
C LEU A 116 6.43 18.25 20.21
N MET A 117 7.52 17.50 20.38
CA MET A 117 8.40 17.09 19.30
C MET A 117 7.69 16.19 18.29
N GLY A 118 6.84 15.25 18.77
CA GLY A 118 6.05 14.38 17.90
C GLY A 118 5.11 15.16 16.97
N PHE A 119 4.23 15.99 17.52
CA PHE A 119 3.29 16.80 16.74
C PHE A 119 4.00 17.88 15.92
N GLY A 120 4.94 18.63 16.53
CA GLY A 120 5.74 19.65 15.83
C GLY A 120 6.55 19.07 14.69
N GLY A 121 7.14 17.88 14.88
CA GLY A 121 7.87 17.17 13.84
C GLY A 121 6.99 16.76 12.68
N ILE A 122 5.78 16.23 12.92
CA ILE A 122 4.82 15.91 11.84
C ILE A 122 4.46 17.17 11.04
N MET A 123 4.13 18.28 11.73
CA MET A 123 3.82 19.56 11.09
C MET A 123 4.98 20.05 10.23
N LEU A 124 6.19 20.00 10.74
CA LEU A 124 7.38 20.41 10.00
C LEU A 124 7.62 19.54 8.76
N CYS A 125 7.49 18.21 8.91
CA CYS A 125 7.69 17.25 7.82
C CYS A 125 6.69 17.43 6.69
N GLN A 126 5.40 17.63 6.99
CA GLN A 126 4.36 17.79 5.97
C GLN A 126 4.57 19.08 5.15
N TRP A 127 4.93 20.20 5.80
CA TRP A 127 5.22 21.44 5.11
C TRP A 127 6.54 21.38 4.33
N ALA A 128 7.57 20.73 4.88
CA ALA A 128 8.84 20.52 4.18
C ALA A 128 8.65 19.65 2.92
N LEU A 129 7.85 18.58 3.01
CA LEU A 129 7.56 17.73 1.86
C LEU A 129 6.71 18.44 0.80
N LEU A 130 5.72 19.25 1.19
CA LEU A 130 4.96 20.07 0.25
C LEU A 130 5.87 21.11 -0.42
N GLY A 131 6.75 21.79 0.35
CA GLY A 131 7.76 22.71 -0.19
C GLY A 131 8.67 22.03 -1.21
N PHE A 132 9.16 20.83 -0.88
CA PHE A 132 9.93 20.00 -1.83
C PHE A 132 9.15 19.72 -3.12
N TYR A 133 7.84 19.39 -3.02
CA TYR A 133 7.00 19.17 -4.21
C TYR A 133 6.91 20.43 -5.07
N PHE A 134 6.75 21.59 -4.48
CA PHE A 134 6.70 22.85 -5.24
C PHE A 134 8.03 23.16 -5.95
N THR A 135 9.18 22.84 -5.33
CA THR A 135 10.49 23.04 -6.01
C THR A 135 10.63 22.17 -7.26
N ILE A 136 10.04 20.97 -7.25
CA ILE A 136 10.03 20.09 -8.44
C ILE A 136 8.79 20.28 -9.33
N ARG A 137 8.04 21.39 -9.14
CA ARG A 137 6.83 21.75 -9.89
C ARG A 137 5.74 20.68 -9.84
N ARG A 138 5.50 20.13 -8.64
CA ARG A 138 4.40 19.18 -8.37
C ARG A 138 3.40 19.82 -7.41
N THR A 139 2.12 19.56 -7.65
CA THR A 139 1.04 20.25 -6.91
C THR A 139 0.10 19.30 -6.19
N ALA A 140 0.00 18.04 -6.61
CA ALA A 140 -0.87 17.07 -5.96
C ALA A 140 -0.27 16.55 -4.66
N PHE A 141 -0.96 16.72 -3.56
CA PHE A 141 -0.53 16.32 -2.22
C PHE A 141 -1.62 15.58 -1.44
N GLU A 142 -2.69 15.12 -2.12
CA GLU A 142 -3.86 14.53 -1.46
C GLU A 142 -3.52 13.22 -0.76
N VAL A 143 -2.75 12.36 -1.42
CA VAL A 143 -2.36 11.05 -0.91
C VAL A 143 -1.48 11.20 0.34
N GLU A 144 -0.55 12.13 0.29
CA GLU A 144 0.34 12.46 1.41
C GLU A 144 -0.43 13.13 2.56
N THR A 145 -1.40 13.99 2.25
CA THR A 145 -2.27 14.62 3.27
C THR A 145 -3.04 13.56 4.06
N ILE A 146 -3.59 12.54 3.37
CA ILE A 146 -4.25 11.41 4.03
C ILE A 146 -3.27 10.66 4.94
N ALA A 147 -2.05 10.37 4.45
CA ALA A 147 -1.05 9.70 5.26
C ALA A 147 -0.65 10.51 6.51
N PHE A 148 -0.42 11.82 6.37
CA PHE A 148 -0.13 12.69 7.52
C PHE A 148 -1.29 12.80 8.49
N PHE A 149 -2.54 12.81 8.02
CA PHE A 149 -3.72 12.75 8.88
C PHE A 149 -3.75 11.46 9.71
N LEU A 150 -3.51 10.31 9.08
CA LEU A 150 -3.43 9.02 9.76
C LEU A 150 -2.25 8.97 10.75
N CYS A 151 -1.07 9.48 10.38
CA CYS A 151 0.07 9.62 11.28
C CYS A 151 -0.26 10.52 12.49
N THR A 152 -1.05 11.57 12.26
CA THR A 152 -1.50 12.46 13.34
C THR A 152 -2.42 11.72 14.31
N LEU A 153 -3.40 10.97 13.82
CA LEU A 153 -4.25 10.13 14.68
C LEU A 153 -3.44 9.03 15.40
N GLY A 154 -2.46 8.43 14.75
CA GLY A 154 -1.52 7.52 15.42
C GLY A 154 -0.72 8.21 16.52
N MET A 155 -0.31 9.46 16.29
CA MET A 155 0.39 10.25 17.30
C MET A 155 -0.52 10.57 18.51
N THR A 156 -1.82 10.79 18.32
CA THR A 156 -2.76 10.95 19.43
C THR A 156 -2.83 9.68 20.28
N ALA A 157 -2.92 8.50 19.66
CA ALA A 157 -2.95 7.23 20.39
C ALA A 157 -1.64 6.98 21.17
N ILE A 158 -0.49 7.35 20.61
CA ILE A 158 0.81 7.27 21.29
C ILE A 158 0.89 8.25 22.45
N ALA A 159 0.42 9.48 22.27
CA ALA A 159 0.39 10.49 23.30
C ALA A 159 -0.51 10.09 24.49
N THR A 160 -1.57 9.31 24.25
CA THR A 160 -2.43 8.71 25.29
C THR A 160 -1.72 7.60 26.04
N VAL A 161 -1.15 6.61 25.33
CA VAL A 161 -0.69 5.34 25.91
C VAL A 161 0.78 5.43 26.36
N LYS A 162 1.64 5.96 25.50
CA LYS A 162 3.10 6.03 25.70
C LYS A 162 3.69 7.36 25.25
N PRO A 163 3.35 8.49 25.89
CA PRO A 163 3.77 9.82 25.42
C PRO A 163 5.28 9.97 25.25
N GLY A 164 6.10 9.25 26.01
CA GLY A 164 7.55 9.26 25.86
C GLY A 164 8.10 8.54 24.61
N GLU A 165 7.26 7.85 23.83
CA GLU A 165 7.66 7.20 22.56
C GLU A 165 7.32 8.03 21.32
N ALA A 166 6.71 9.20 21.46
CA ALA A 166 6.32 10.07 20.35
C ALA A 166 7.51 10.44 19.46
N GLU A 167 8.70 10.66 20.02
CA GLU A 167 9.92 10.94 19.26
C GLU A 167 10.37 9.75 18.40
N LYS A 168 10.27 8.52 18.93
CA LYS A 168 10.63 7.31 18.20
C LYS A 168 9.73 7.13 16.98
N GLN A 169 8.43 7.38 17.14
CA GLN A 169 7.47 7.31 16.05
C GLN A 169 7.71 8.39 15.00
N LEU A 170 8.10 9.59 15.40
CA LEU A 170 8.52 10.65 14.47
C LEU A 170 9.75 10.21 13.65
N ILE A 171 10.75 9.62 14.27
CA ILE A 171 11.94 9.10 13.57
C ILE A 171 11.54 8.02 12.57
N ALA A 172 10.65 7.11 12.96
CA ALA A 172 10.14 6.07 12.08
C ALA A 172 9.38 6.66 10.87
N MET A 173 8.58 7.70 11.09
CA MET A 173 7.90 8.43 10.01
C MET A 173 8.89 9.11 9.06
N LEU A 174 9.93 9.76 9.58
CA LEU A 174 11.00 10.37 8.77
C LEU A 174 11.70 9.34 7.90
N LEU A 175 12.08 8.20 8.47
CA LEU A 175 12.66 7.08 7.72
C LEU A 175 11.66 6.55 6.67
N GLY A 176 10.39 6.48 7.02
CA GLY A 176 9.32 6.11 6.10
C GLY A 176 9.21 7.06 4.90
N ILE A 177 9.26 8.37 5.14
CA ILE A 177 9.26 9.40 4.07
C ILE A 177 10.48 9.23 3.16
N VAL A 178 11.66 8.94 3.72
CA VAL A 178 12.85 8.65 2.91
C VAL A 178 12.64 7.42 2.04
N VAL A 179 12.10 6.33 2.59
CA VAL A 179 11.77 5.12 1.82
C VAL A 179 10.71 5.43 0.74
N PHE A 180 9.68 6.20 1.05
CA PHE A 180 8.68 6.67 0.09
C PHE A 180 9.32 7.40 -1.10
N LEU A 181 10.24 8.32 -0.84
CA LEU A 181 10.93 9.07 -1.89
C LEU A 181 11.87 8.16 -2.70
N LEU A 182 12.61 7.25 -2.06
CA LEU A 182 13.52 6.32 -2.73
C LEU A 182 12.77 5.32 -3.60
N VAL A 183 11.71 4.70 -3.08
CA VAL A 183 10.86 3.77 -3.84
C VAL A 183 10.19 4.50 -5.01
N GLY A 184 9.63 5.69 -4.78
CA GLY A 184 9.05 6.51 -5.84
C GLY A 184 10.07 6.92 -6.90
N TRP A 185 11.29 7.28 -6.50
CA TRP A 185 12.39 7.57 -7.43
C TRP A 185 12.79 6.35 -8.27
N SER A 186 12.85 5.16 -7.65
CA SER A 186 13.17 3.91 -8.36
C SER A 186 12.14 3.59 -9.43
N MET A 187 10.86 3.92 -9.19
CA MET A 187 9.73 3.68 -10.11
C MET A 187 9.55 4.78 -11.17
N ARG A 188 10.32 5.86 -11.13
CA ARG A 188 10.22 6.96 -12.09
C ARG A 188 10.48 6.52 -13.53
N ASP A 189 11.31 5.50 -13.70
CA ASP A 189 11.71 4.91 -14.98
C ASP A 189 11.45 3.40 -14.95
N LEU A 190 10.71 2.89 -15.95
CA LEU A 190 10.35 1.48 -16.03
C LEU A 190 11.58 0.58 -16.18
N GLU A 191 12.61 1.02 -16.94
CA GLU A 191 13.86 0.28 -17.10
C GLU A 191 14.62 0.17 -15.77
N ARG A 192 14.59 1.23 -14.98
CA ARG A 192 15.15 1.22 -13.62
C ARG A 192 14.37 0.28 -12.71
N ALA A 193 13.04 0.34 -12.75
CA ALA A 193 12.17 -0.54 -11.99
C ALA A 193 12.43 -2.02 -12.31
N LYS A 194 12.69 -2.36 -13.57
CA LYS A 194 13.05 -3.73 -13.98
C LYS A 194 14.36 -4.21 -13.34
N LYS A 195 15.36 -3.33 -13.20
CA LYS A 195 16.66 -3.67 -12.54
C LYS A 195 16.48 -3.88 -11.03
N PHE A 196 15.74 -2.98 -10.38
CA PHE A 196 15.49 -3.05 -8.94
C PHE A 196 14.63 -4.25 -8.52
N ARG A 197 13.89 -4.87 -9.43
CA ARG A 197 13.07 -6.07 -9.16
C ARG A 197 13.85 -7.19 -8.49
N TYR A 198 15.01 -7.54 -9.06
CA TYR A 198 15.81 -8.64 -8.52
C TYR A 198 16.36 -8.30 -7.13
N LEU A 199 16.80 -7.06 -6.96
CA LEU A 199 17.22 -6.56 -5.65
C LEU A 199 16.09 -6.64 -4.63
N ALA A 200 14.88 -6.19 -5.00
CA ALA A 200 13.70 -6.27 -4.14
C ALA A 200 13.34 -7.73 -3.79
N SER A 201 13.38 -8.65 -4.78
CA SER A 201 13.09 -10.07 -4.52
C SER A 201 14.07 -10.68 -3.53
N VAL A 202 15.36 -10.43 -3.71
CA VAL A 202 16.41 -10.94 -2.82
C VAL A 202 16.33 -10.28 -1.44
N ALA A 203 16.10 -8.95 -1.38
CA ALA A 203 15.95 -8.23 -0.12
C ALA A 203 14.73 -8.71 0.66
N GLY A 204 13.60 -8.89 -0.01
CA GLY A 204 12.36 -9.38 0.63
C GLY A 204 12.53 -10.76 1.26
N PHE A 205 13.18 -11.69 0.57
CA PHE A 205 13.54 -12.99 1.14
C PHE A 205 14.58 -12.86 2.25
N GLY A 206 15.62 -12.03 2.03
CA GLY A 206 16.71 -11.81 3.00
C GLY A 206 16.20 -11.27 4.34
N PHE A 207 15.26 -10.34 4.33
CA PHE A 207 14.63 -9.81 5.55
C PHE A 207 13.93 -10.91 6.36
N LEU A 208 13.18 -11.81 5.71
CA LEU A 208 12.53 -12.92 6.40
C LEU A 208 13.54 -13.98 6.84
N ALA A 209 14.53 -14.31 6.03
CA ALA A 209 15.56 -15.28 6.36
C ALA A 209 16.38 -14.82 7.59
N ILE A 210 16.79 -13.55 7.64
CA ILE A 210 17.50 -12.98 8.79
C ILE A 210 16.61 -13.05 10.04
N THR A 211 15.32 -12.74 9.92
CA THR A 211 14.39 -12.82 11.04
C THR A 211 14.21 -14.26 11.51
N LEU A 212 14.10 -15.22 10.60
CA LEU A 212 13.96 -16.64 10.94
C LEU A 212 15.19 -17.16 11.70
N LEU A 213 16.40 -16.72 11.31
CA LEU A 213 17.66 -17.13 11.94
C LEU A 213 17.93 -16.43 13.27
N PHE A 214 17.78 -15.11 13.32
CA PHE A 214 18.23 -14.26 14.42
C PHE A 214 17.08 -13.62 15.21
N GLY A 215 15.81 -13.81 14.80
CA GLY A 215 14.68 -13.23 15.46
C GLY A 215 14.48 -13.73 16.88
N LYS A 216 14.01 -12.86 17.75
CA LYS A 216 13.57 -13.20 19.10
C LYS A 216 12.07 -13.54 19.09
N GLU A 217 11.70 -14.46 19.96
CA GLU A 217 10.31 -14.88 20.14
C GLU A 217 9.64 -13.97 21.16
N TYR A 218 8.57 -13.29 20.72
CA TYR A 218 7.69 -12.51 21.57
C TYR A 218 6.25 -13.02 21.39
N TYR A 219 5.61 -13.38 22.50
CA TYR A 219 4.20 -13.85 22.51
C TYR A 219 3.92 -15.04 21.55
N GLY A 220 4.92 -15.91 21.37
CA GLY A 220 4.83 -17.11 20.54
C GLY A 220 5.10 -16.89 19.06
N ALA A 221 5.47 -15.68 18.62
CA ALA A 221 5.89 -15.37 17.27
C ALA A 221 7.36 -14.88 17.23
N LYS A 222 8.16 -15.47 16.31
CA LYS A 222 9.58 -15.14 16.12
C LYS A 222 9.73 -14.13 14.98
N ASN A 223 9.25 -12.89 15.16
CA ASN A 223 9.17 -11.89 14.09
C ASN A 223 9.88 -10.57 14.39
N TRP A 224 10.58 -10.46 15.50
CA TRP A 224 11.27 -9.26 15.93
C TRP A 224 12.79 -9.44 15.96
N LEU A 225 13.51 -8.44 15.44
CA LEU A 225 14.95 -8.28 15.63
C LEU A 225 15.23 -7.16 16.59
N GLU A 226 16.11 -7.38 17.56
CA GLU A 226 16.61 -6.33 18.43
C GLU A 226 17.93 -5.81 17.90
N ILE A 227 18.00 -4.51 17.65
CA ILE A 227 19.23 -3.80 17.26
C ILE A 227 19.45 -2.67 18.26
N GLY A 228 20.28 -2.94 19.27
CA GLY A 228 20.45 -2.01 20.40
C GLY A 228 19.18 -1.87 21.22
N SER A 229 18.66 -0.65 21.33
CA SER A 229 17.42 -0.33 22.06
C SER A 229 16.16 -0.35 21.16
N MET A 230 16.31 -0.68 19.88
CA MET A 230 15.20 -0.67 18.91
C MET A 230 14.80 -2.09 18.54
N THR A 231 13.49 -2.32 18.47
CA THR A 231 12.91 -3.55 17.92
C THR A 231 12.44 -3.29 16.48
N ILE A 232 12.84 -4.15 15.57
CA ILE A 232 12.54 -4.04 14.14
C ILE A 232 11.80 -5.30 13.71
N GLN A 233 10.72 -5.13 12.94
CA GLN A 233 10.00 -6.23 12.30
C GLN A 233 10.26 -6.22 10.78
N PRO A 234 11.25 -6.99 10.28
CA PRO A 234 11.67 -6.91 8.89
C PRO A 234 10.60 -7.36 7.88
N SER A 235 9.61 -8.14 8.30
CA SER A 235 8.48 -8.54 7.46
C SER A 235 7.69 -7.34 6.92
N GLU A 236 7.69 -6.20 7.63
CA GLU A 236 7.07 -4.96 7.17
C GLU A 236 7.74 -4.39 5.91
N LEU A 237 9.08 -4.41 5.89
CA LEU A 237 9.85 -4.01 4.71
C LEU A 237 9.78 -5.06 3.61
N SER A 238 9.71 -6.34 3.98
CA SER A 238 9.53 -7.44 3.03
C SER A 238 8.21 -7.31 2.24
N LYS A 239 7.14 -6.75 2.82
CA LYS A 239 5.88 -6.47 2.10
C LYS A 239 6.10 -5.50 0.93
N VAL A 240 6.85 -4.42 1.15
CA VAL A 240 7.18 -3.43 0.09
C VAL A 240 7.97 -4.10 -1.04
N CYS A 241 8.97 -4.91 -0.66
CA CYS A 241 9.77 -5.69 -1.61
C CYS A 241 8.93 -6.69 -2.40
N PHE A 242 7.97 -7.36 -1.75
CA PHE A 242 7.07 -8.32 -2.38
C PHE A 242 6.16 -7.66 -3.42
N VAL A 243 5.57 -6.51 -3.10
CA VAL A 243 4.77 -5.72 -4.04
C VAL A 243 5.62 -5.29 -5.23
N TYR A 244 6.85 -4.83 -5.00
CA TYR A 244 7.76 -4.42 -6.04
C TYR A 244 8.12 -5.59 -6.99
N ALA A 245 8.49 -6.73 -6.42
CA ALA A 245 8.80 -7.94 -7.16
C ALA A 245 7.60 -8.47 -7.96
N GLY A 246 6.43 -8.51 -7.32
CA GLY A 246 5.19 -9.00 -7.91
C GLY A 246 4.60 -8.07 -8.97
N ALA A 247 4.71 -6.75 -8.83
CA ALA A 247 4.23 -5.78 -9.80
C ALA A 247 5.13 -5.69 -11.04
N SER A 248 6.42 -5.99 -10.91
CA SER A 248 7.38 -5.81 -11.97
C SER A 248 6.94 -6.47 -13.29
N PRO A 249 7.11 -5.78 -14.44
CA PRO A 249 6.70 -6.31 -15.72
C PRO A 249 7.52 -7.57 -16.01
N MET A 250 6.93 -8.68 -15.70
CA MET A 250 7.34 -9.94 -16.24
C MET A 250 6.76 -9.98 -17.66
N SER A 251 7.43 -9.32 -18.61
CA SER A 251 7.14 -9.41 -20.05
C SER A 251 7.12 -10.84 -20.56
N ARG A 252 7.46 -11.79 -19.71
CA ARG A 252 7.50 -13.23 -19.96
C ARG A 252 6.54 -14.02 -19.08
N LEU A 253 5.52 -13.40 -18.46
CA LEU A 253 4.57 -14.14 -17.60
C LEU A 253 3.57 -14.99 -18.33
N LEU A 254 3.41 -14.81 -19.64
CA LEU A 254 2.82 -15.84 -20.51
C LEU A 254 3.69 -17.09 -20.59
N ASN A 255 4.95 -17.02 -20.15
CA ASN A 255 5.79 -18.19 -20.00
C ASN A 255 5.46 -18.85 -18.66
N LYS A 256 4.89 -20.07 -18.67
CA LYS A 256 4.55 -20.89 -17.50
C LYS A 256 5.64 -20.91 -16.43
N ARG A 257 6.90 -20.80 -16.83
CA ARG A 257 8.09 -20.77 -15.97
C ARG A 257 8.13 -19.59 -14.99
N ASN A 258 7.71 -18.39 -15.43
CA ASN A 258 7.78 -17.19 -14.59
C ASN A 258 6.60 -17.12 -13.62
N LEU A 259 5.43 -17.62 -14.00
CA LEU A 259 4.29 -17.76 -13.10
C LEU A 259 4.61 -18.77 -11.99
N ILE A 260 5.17 -19.92 -12.32
CA ILE A 260 5.61 -20.92 -11.33
C ILE A 260 6.66 -20.31 -10.40
N GLY A 261 7.63 -19.54 -10.93
CA GLY A 261 8.63 -18.84 -10.14
C GLY A 261 8.03 -17.85 -9.14
N PHE A 262 7.01 -17.09 -9.54
CA PHE A 262 6.33 -16.16 -8.61
C PHE A 262 5.48 -16.90 -7.55
N ILE A 263 4.80 -17.98 -7.94
CA ILE A 263 4.06 -18.84 -6.98
C ILE A 263 5.05 -19.46 -5.98
N ALA A 264 6.17 -20.00 -6.46
CA ALA A 264 7.20 -20.59 -5.59
C ALA A 264 7.79 -19.53 -4.64
N TYR A 265 8.11 -18.34 -5.13
CA TYR A 265 8.59 -17.22 -4.31
C TYR A 265 7.58 -16.84 -3.23
N SER A 266 6.30 -16.70 -3.58
CA SER A 266 5.24 -16.39 -2.63
C SER A 266 5.05 -17.50 -1.59
N ALA A 267 5.10 -18.75 -2.03
CA ALA A 267 4.99 -19.92 -1.14
C ALA A 267 6.15 -19.99 -0.14
N VAL A 268 7.39 -19.68 -0.60
CA VAL A 268 8.57 -19.66 0.28
C VAL A 268 8.43 -18.55 1.33
N LEU A 269 8.01 -17.33 0.95
CA LEU A 269 7.83 -16.23 1.91
C LEU A 269 6.72 -16.54 2.93
N CYS A 270 5.57 -17.05 2.47
CA CYS A 270 4.49 -17.47 3.37
C CYS A 270 4.93 -18.63 4.27
N GLY A 271 5.74 -19.58 3.75
CA GLY A 271 6.33 -20.66 4.52
C GLY A 271 7.28 -20.16 5.62
N CYS A 272 8.15 -19.21 5.31
CA CYS A 272 9.01 -18.57 6.31
C CYS A 272 8.19 -17.92 7.44
N LEU A 273 7.13 -17.17 7.08
CA LEU A 273 6.24 -16.53 8.05
C LEU A 273 5.48 -17.56 8.92
N ALA A 274 5.04 -18.66 8.31
CA ALA A 274 4.41 -19.77 9.04
C ALA A 274 5.37 -20.42 10.03
N LEU A 275 6.64 -20.64 9.64
CA LEU A 275 7.70 -21.15 10.53
C LEU A 275 8.03 -20.18 11.67
N MET A 276 7.81 -18.88 11.47
CA MET A 276 7.96 -17.84 12.49
C MET A 276 6.72 -17.69 13.37
N ASN A 277 5.67 -18.50 13.18
CA ASN A 277 4.35 -18.38 13.80
C ASN A 277 3.64 -17.02 13.57
N ASP A 278 4.02 -16.29 12.52
CA ASP A 278 3.41 -15.00 12.15
C ASP A 278 2.33 -15.20 11.06
N PHE A 279 1.23 -15.82 11.45
CA PHE A 279 0.11 -16.13 10.55
C PHE A 279 -0.64 -14.89 10.09
N GLY A 280 -0.67 -13.83 10.91
CA GLY A 280 -1.30 -12.55 10.55
C GLY A 280 -0.60 -11.91 9.34
N THR A 281 0.72 -11.81 9.40
CA THR A 281 1.53 -11.30 8.29
C THR A 281 1.50 -12.25 7.09
N ALA A 282 1.51 -13.57 7.30
CA ALA A 282 1.38 -14.55 6.21
C ALA A 282 0.07 -14.37 5.44
N LEU A 283 -1.04 -14.10 6.12
CA LEU A 283 -2.34 -13.81 5.50
C LEU A 283 -2.31 -12.54 4.66
N ILE A 284 -1.58 -11.51 5.09
CA ILE A 284 -1.39 -10.26 4.32
C ILE A 284 -0.59 -10.54 3.03
N PHE A 285 0.51 -11.32 3.11
CA PHE A 285 1.28 -11.71 1.92
C PHE A 285 0.45 -12.54 0.95
N PHE A 286 -0.39 -13.43 1.48
CA PHE A 286 -1.31 -14.19 0.65
C PHE A 286 -2.36 -13.32 -0.03
N CYS A 287 -2.94 -12.34 0.68
CA CYS A 287 -3.83 -11.35 0.09
C CYS A 287 -3.14 -10.58 -1.05
N ALA A 288 -1.90 -10.14 -0.83
CA ALA A 288 -1.09 -9.50 -1.85
C ALA A 288 -0.88 -10.40 -3.08
N PHE A 289 -0.56 -11.69 -2.84
CA PHE A 289 -0.44 -12.69 -3.89
C PHE A 289 -1.74 -12.84 -4.69
N LEU A 290 -2.90 -12.92 -4.03
CA LEU A 290 -4.20 -13.03 -4.69
C LEU A 290 -4.48 -11.83 -5.59
N ILE A 291 -4.22 -10.61 -5.09
CA ILE A 291 -4.45 -9.38 -5.87
C ILE A 291 -3.54 -9.38 -7.11
N ILE A 292 -2.26 -9.69 -6.96
CA ILE A 292 -1.31 -9.76 -8.08
C ILE A 292 -1.72 -10.86 -9.06
N ALA A 293 -2.06 -12.05 -8.58
CA ALA A 293 -2.47 -13.18 -9.41
C ALA A 293 -3.74 -12.87 -10.19
N PHE A 294 -4.74 -12.25 -9.56
CA PHE A 294 -5.98 -11.83 -10.20
C PHE A 294 -5.74 -10.78 -11.28
N LEU A 295 -5.03 -9.69 -10.95
CA LEU A 295 -4.75 -8.61 -11.90
C LEU A 295 -3.91 -9.06 -13.10
N ARG A 296 -3.17 -10.16 -12.96
CA ARG A 296 -2.37 -10.73 -14.04
C ARG A 296 -3.09 -11.77 -14.86
N SER A 297 -3.86 -12.65 -14.21
CA SER A 297 -4.52 -13.76 -14.90
C SER A 297 -5.88 -13.38 -15.47
N GLY A 298 -6.55 -12.36 -14.89
CA GLY A 298 -7.95 -12.03 -15.19
C GLY A 298 -8.93 -13.16 -14.85
N SER A 299 -8.45 -14.27 -14.25
CA SER A 299 -9.23 -15.47 -14.01
C SER A 299 -9.68 -15.59 -12.56
N VAL A 300 -10.99 -15.56 -12.33
CA VAL A 300 -11.60 -15.82 -11.01
C VAL A 300 -11.34 -17.26 -10.54
N GLY A 301 -11.25 -18.21 -11.49
CA GLY A 301 -10.93 -19.61 -11.16
C GLY A 301 -9.57 -19.78 -10.51
N THR A 302 -8.54 -19.03 -10.95
CA THR A 302 -7.21 -19.02 -10.33
C THR A 302 -7.28 -18.53 -8.88
N VAL A 303 -8.06 -17.49 -8.63
CA VAL A 303 -8.28 -16.95 -7.27
C VAL A 303 -9.02 -17.99 -6.41
N GLY A 304 -10.06 -18.62 -6.94
CA GLY A 304 -10.81 -19.67 -6.24
C GLY A 304 -9.93 -20.86 -5.83
N LEU A 305 -9.07 -21.33 -6.74
CA LEU A 305 -8.13 -22.41 -6.45
C LEU A 305 -7.11 -22.01 -5.37
N ALA A 306 -6.58 -20.79 -5.45
CA ALA A 306 -5.65 -20.27 -4.46
C ALA A 306 -6.32 -20.12 -3.07
N CYS A 307 -7.57 -19.63 -3.01
CA CYS A 307 -8.34 -19.56 -1.75
C CYS A 307 -8.62 -20.94 -1.16
N ALA A 308 -8.95 -21.93 -2.00
CA ALA A 308 -9.13 -23.31 -1.55
C ALA A 308 -7.83 -23.91 -0.97
N SER A 309 -6.69 -23.62 -1.63
CA SER A 309 -5.36 -24.03 -1.14
C SER A 309 -5.01 -23.39 0.20
N LEU A 310 -5.34 -22.09 0.39
CA LEU A 310 -5.16 -21.42 1.68
C LEU A 310 -6.07 -22.02 2.76
N GLY A 311 -7.34 -22.30 2.43
CA GLY A 311 -8.27 -22.93 3.36
C GLY A 311 -7.72 -24.26 3.86
N PHE A 312 -7.18 -25.09 2.96
CA PHE A 312 -6.52 -26.34 3.32
C PHE A 312 -5.27 -26.11 4.19
N ALA A 313 -4.38 -25.21 3.77
CA ALA A 313 -3.19 -24.85 4.54
C ALA A 313 -3.53 -24.28 5.91
N GLY A 314 -4.60 -23.48 6.02
CA GLY A 314 -5.12 -22.94 7.27
C GLY A 314 -5.58 -24.02 8.24
N VAL A 315 -6.32 -25.04 7.76
CA VAL A 315 -6.72 -26.20 8.58
C VAL A 315 -5.49 -26.96 9.10
N VAL A 316 -4.48 -27.14 8.25
CA VAL A 316 -3.22 -27.78 8.66
C VAL A 316 -2.49 -26.94 9.70
N ALA A 317 -2.40 -25.61 9.48
CA ALA A 317 -1.76 -24.68 10.40
C ALA A 317 -2.43 -24.67 11.79
N LEU A 318 -3.76 -24.66 11.84
CA LEU A 318 -4.51 -24.74 13.12
C LEU A 318 -4.23 -26.02 13.90
N LYS A 319 -3.94 -27.15 13.22
CA LYS A 319 -3.57 -28.41 13.89
C LYS A 319 -2.14 -28.42 14.43
N ILE A 320 -1.23 -27.65 13.81
CA ILE A 320 0.20 -27.67 14.14
C ILE A 320 0.57 -26.53 15.10
N ALA A 321 -0.14 -25.39 15.03
CA ALA A 321 0.18 -24.17 15.79
C ALA A 321 -0.84 -23.90 16.90
N PRO A 322 -0.55 -24.22 18.17
CA PRO A 322 -1.48 -24.03 19.29
C PRO A 322 -1.88 -22.55 19.50
N HIS A 323 -0.99 -21.61 19.21
CA HIS A 323 -1.29 -20.19 19.35
C HIS A 323 -2.34 -19.71 18.34
N ALA A 324 -2.27 -20.17 17.09
CA ALA A 324 -3.27 -19.87 16.09
C ALA A 324 -4.63 -20.47 16.46
N LEU A 325 -4.61 -21.72 16.94
CA LEU A 325 -5.82 -22.39 17.40
C LEU A 325 -6.49 -21.63 18.55
N ARG A 326 -5.73 -21.17 19.56
CA ARG A 326 -6.27 -20.37 20.68
C ARG A 326 -6.96 -19.10 20.22
N ARG A 327 -6.36 -18.35 19.29
CA ARG A 327 -6.96 -17.13 18.73
C ARG A 327 -8.25 -17.44 17.96
N PHE A 328 -8.27 -18.56 17.25
CA PHE A 328 -9.44 -18.98 16.48
C PHE A 328 -10.57 -19.51 17.37
N THR A 329 -10.25 -20.23 18.44
CA THR A 329 -11.25 -20.72 19.43
C THR A 329 -11.80 -19.60 20.29
N ALA A 330 -11.00 -18.57 20.61
CA ALA A 330 -11.48 -17.40 21.34
C ALA A 330 -12.40 -16.49 20.50
N TRP A 331 -12.29 -16.53 19.17
CA TRP A 331 -13.10 -15.72 18.27
C TRP A 331 -14.59 -15.97 18.45
N ARG A 332 -15.36 -14.91 18.69
CA ARG A 332 -16.79 -14.88 19.07
C ARG A 332 -17.14 -15.54 20.40
N HIS A 333 -16.12 -16.01 21.17
CA HIS A 333 -16.26 -16.60 22.49
C HIS A 333 -15.49 -15.83 23.57
N ILE A 334 -15.11 -14.56 23.27
CA ILE A 334 -14.26 -13.72 24.15
C ILE A 334 -14.88 -13.49 25.53
N TRP A 335 -16.21 -13.54 25.64
CA TRP A 335 -16.94 -13.35 26.90
C TRP A 335 -17.01 -14.62 27.78
N GLU A 336 -16.61 -15.78 27.25
CA GLU A 336 -16.54 -17.03 28.05
C GLU A 336 -15.32 -17.02 28.95
N ASP A 337 -14.22 -16.39 28.50
CA ASP A 337 -12.99 -16.25 29.28
C ASP A 337 -12.41 -14.81 29.13
N PRO A 338 -13.10 -13.81 29.73
CA PRO A 338 -12.77 -12.39 29.52
C PRO A 338 -11.48 -11.94 30.22
N LEU A 339 -10.94 -12.75 31.13
CA LEU A 339 -9.76 -12.41 31.93
C LEU A 339 -8.46 -12.97 31.36
N VAL A 340 -8.52 -13.96 30.46
CA VAL A 340 -7.33 -14.62 29.90
C VAL A 340 -7.33 -14.50 28.36
N THR A 341 -8.13 -15.32 27.67
CA THR A 341 -8.07 -15.41 26.20
C THR A 341 -8.76 -14.22 25.52
N GLY A 342 -9.85 -13.71 26.10
CA GLY A 342 -10.63 -12.58 25.60
C GLY A 342 -10.19 -11.21 26.14
N TYR A 343 -9.17 -11.14 27.02
CA TYR A 343 -8.86 -9.94 27.80
C TYR A 343 -8.70 -8.67 26.98
N GLN A 344 -7.92 -8.70 25.90
CA GLN A 344 -7.69 -7.51 25.08
C GLN A 344 -8.96 -7.08 24.34
N GLN A 345 -9.70 -8.01 23.74
CA GLN A 345 -10.87 -7.72 22.93
C GLN A 345 -12.08 -7.31 23.77
N THR A 346 -12.32 -7.93 24.93
CA THR A 346 -13.41 -7.54 25.83
C THR A 346 -13.21 -6.13 26.37
N ASN A 347 -11.98 -5.81 26.80
CA ASN A 347 -11.66 -4.44 27.25
C ASN A 347 -11.77 -3.44 26.08
N ALA A 348 -11.28 -3.78 24.89
CA ALA A 348 -11.40 -2.91 23.72
C ALA A 348 -12.88 -2.64 23.38
N LEU A 349 -13.76 -3.65 23.39
CA LEU A 349 -15.19 -3.47 23.16
C LEU A 349 -15.86 -2.60 24.21
N MET A 350 -15.52 -2.80 25.49
CA MET A 350 -16.04 -1.95 26.58
C MET A 350 -15.61 -0.49 26.41
N CYS A 351 -14.35 -0.25 26.03
CA CYS A 351 -13.84 1.09 25.79
C CYS A 351 -14.45 1.75 24.56
N VAL A 352 -14.65 1.01 23.45
CA VAL A 352 -15.38 1.51 22.29
C VAL A 352 -16.82 1.91 22.66
N ALA A 353 -17.49 1.08 23.46
CA ALA A 353 -18.85 1.38 23.94
C ALA A 353 -18.88 2.59 24.87
N ALA A 354 -17.89 2.73 25.77
CA ALA A 354 -17.76 3.87 26.68
C ALA A 354 -17.52 5.19 25.94
N GLY A 355 -16.70 5.16 24.86
CA GLY A 355 -16.42 6.33 24.02
C GLY A 355 -17.64 6.85 23.25
N GLY A 356 -18.59 5.99 22.92
CA GLY A 356 -19.79 6.36 22.17
C GLY A 356 -19.45 7.01 20.82
N PHE A 357 -20.26 7.97 20.37
CA PHE A 357 -20.04 8.64 19.08
C PHE A 357 -18.98 9.74 19.12
N PHE A 358 -18.80 10.43 20.25
CA PHE A 358 -18.01 11.67 20.36
C PHE A 358 -16.75 11.51 21.23
N GLY A 359 -16.59 10.39 21.92
CA GLY A 359 -15.47 10.10 22.78
C GLY A 359 -15.60 10.64 24.21
N LEU A 360 -14.79 10.13 25.11
CA LEU A 360 -14.69 10.58 26.50
C LEU A 360 -13.84 11.85 26.65
N GLY A 361 -13.06 12.19 25.64
CA GLY A 361 -12.09 13.29 25.66
C GLY A 361 -10.65 12.82 25.87
N ILE A 362 -9.71 13.71 25.53
CA ILE A 362 -8.27 13.46 25.56
C ILE A 362 -7.82 13.09 26.97
N GLY A 363 -7.13 11.95 27.10
CA GLY A 363 -6.55 11.46 28.34
C GLY A 363 -7.54 10.87 29.36
N GLN A 364 -8.85 10.86 29.04
CA GLN A 364 -9.89 10.32 29.93
C GLN A 364 -10.13 8.82 29.71
N GLY A 365 -9.52 8.25 28.65
CA GLY A 365 -9.66 6.85 28.31
C GLY A 365 -8.96 5.91 29.28
N TRP A 366 -9.50 4.70 29.43
CA TRP A 366 -8.92 3.60 30.22
C TRP A 366 -7.92 2.77 29.40
N MET A 367 -8.02 2.81 28.07
CA MET A 367 -7.17 2.02 27.12
C MET A 367 -5.68 2.20 27.37
N LYS A 368 -5.24 3.32 27.92
CA LYS A 368 -3.84 3.56 28.31
C LYS A 368 -3.26 2.50 29.27
N ASN A 369 -4.11 1.74 29.98
CA ASN A 369 -3.71 0.68 30.89
C ASN A 369 -3.63 -0.70 30.22
N LEU A 370 -4.08 -0.81 28.96
CA LEU A 370 -4.09 -2.06 28.23
C LEU A 370 -2.78 -2.26 27.47
N PHE A 371 -2.30 -3.50 27.46
CA PHE A 371 -1.14 -3.87 26.66
C PHE A 371 -1.41 -3.71 25.16
N ALA A 372 -0.44 -3.13 24.42
CA ALA A 372 -0.51 -2.88 22.98
C ALA A 372 -1.74 -2.04 22.52
N ALA A 373 -2.25 -1.17 23.41
CA ALA A 373 -3.36 -0.28 23.09
C ALA A 373 -3.03 0.71 21.97
N ASP A 374 -1.76 1.10 21.86
CA ASP A 374 -1.22 1.99 20.84
C ASP A 374 -0.87 1.28 19.52
N SER A 375 -0.96 -0.05 19.45
CA SER A 375 -0.61 -0.83 18.25
C SER A 375 -1.73 -1.74 17.78
N ASP A 376 -1.97 -2.84 18.49
CA ASP A 376 -2.83 -3.93 18.04
C ASP A 376 -4.32 -3.61 18.14
N VAL A 377 -4.70 -2.77 19.10
CA VAL A 377 -6.09 -2.34 19.34
C VAL A 377 -6.22 -0.81 19.27
N VAL A 378 -5.38 -0.17 18.46
CA VAL A 378 -5.35 1.30 18.29
C VAL A 378 -6.70 1.88 17.87
N PHE A 379 -7.51 1.12 17.13
CA PHE A 379 -8.88 1.49 16.76
C PHE A 379 -9.73 1.77 17.99
N ALA A 380 -9.65 0.92 19.02
CA ALA A 380 -10.40 1.12 20.26
C ALA A 380 -9.88 2.30 21.07
N THR A 381 -8.58 2.55 21.08
CA THR A 381 -7.98 3.71 21.77
C THR A 381 -8.50 5.03 21.17
N ILE A 382 -8.58 5.12 19.85
CA ILE A 382 -9.16 6.29 19.18
C ILE A 382 -10.67 6.37 19.44
N ALA A 383 -11.38 5.23 19.38
CA ALA A 383 -12.83 5.20 19.58
C ALA A 383 -13.20 5.63 21.02
N GLU A 384 -12.41 5.28 22.02
CA GLU A 384 -12.66 5.65 23.41
C GLU A 384 -12.49 7.16 23.64
N GLU A 385 -11.38 7.76 23.21
CA GLU A 385 -11.10 9.17 23.50
C GLU A 385 -11.74 10.14 22.52
N TRP A 386 -11.77 9.78 21.21
CA TRP A 386 -12.23 10.66 20.13
C TRP A 386 -13.59 10.28 19.56
N GLY A 387 -14.15 9.16 20.01
CA GLY A 387 -15.43 8.62 19.58
C GLY A 387 -15.36 7.78 18.30
N LEU A 388 -16.46 7.05 18.10
CA LEU A 388 -16.58 6.10 16.97
C LEU A 388 -16.49 6.82 15.62
N ILE A 389 -17.01 8.05 15.52
CA ILE A 389 -16.95 8.83 14.27
C ILE A 389 -15.48 9.05 13.86
N MET A 390 -14.64 9.49 14.79
CA MET A 390 -13.21 9.67 14.51
C MET A 390 -12.48 8.36 14.24
N ALA A 391 -12.84 7.27 14.93
CA ALA A 391 -12.23 5.96 14.72
C ALA A 391 -12.56 5.35 13.35
N LEU A 392 -13.71 5.69 12.75
CA LEU A 392 -14.11 5.25 11.41
C LEU A 392 -13.39 6.02 10.28
N LEU A 393 -12.91 7.24 10.53
CA LEU A 393 -12.21 8.04 9.52
C LEU A 393 -10.95 7.35 8.95
N PRO A 394 -10.07 6.70 9.74
CA PRO A 394 -8.97 5.90 9.21
C PRO A 394 -9.40 4.83 8.20
N ILE A 395 -10.50 4.14 8.47
CA ILE A 395 -11.04 3.11 7.55
C ILE A 395 -11.51 3.78 6.26
N LEU A 396 -12.22 4.90 6.37
CA LEU A 396 -12.65 5.70 5.21
C LEU A 396 -11.44 6.21 4.40
N CYS A 397 -10.37 6.67 5.06
CA CYS A 397 -9.13 7.07 4.42
C CYS A 397 -8.51 5.93 3.60
N MET A 398 -8.48 4.71 4.15
CA MET A 398 -7.97 3.53 3.43
C MET A 398 -8.83 3.18 2.22
N LEU A 399 -10.16 3.29 2.34
CA LEU A 399 -11.10 3.13 1.21
C LEU A 399 -10.85 4.18 0.12
N ILE A 400 -10.65 5.44 0.51
CA ILE A 400 -10.34 6.53 -0.44
C ILE A 400 -9.02 6.25 -1.16
N LEU A 401 -7.97 5.81 -0.46
CA LEU A 401 -6.70 5.42 -1.07
C LEU A 401 -6.88 4.25 -2.04
N GLY A 402 -7.73 3.26 -1.71
CA GLY A 402 -8.09 2.15 -2.59
C GLY A 402 -8.80 2.62 -3.86
N ILE A 403 -9.80 3.48 -3.73
CA ILE A 403 -10.53 4.08 -4.87
C ILE A 403 -9.56 4.93 -5.72
N PHE A 404 -8.68 5.68 -5.09
CA PHE A 404 -7.67 6.48 -5.77
C PHE A 404 -6.72 5.59 -6.59
N ALA A 405 -6.20 4.50 -6.00
CA ALA A 405 -5.35 3.53 -6.68
C ALA A 405 -6.05 2.92 -7.90
N MET A 406 -7.30 2.48 -7.77
CA MET A 406 -8.09 1.92 -8.87
C MET A 406 -8.33 2.94 -10.00
N ARG A 407 -8.68 4.19 -9.67
CA ARG A 407 -8.89 5.25 -10.66
C ARG A 407 -7.61 5.63 -11.38
N SER A 408 -6.51 5.77 -10.67
CA SER A 408 -5.19 6.07 -11.25
C SER A 408 -4.70 4.92 -12.15
N SER A 409 -5.02 3.69 -11.78
CA SER A 409 -4.68 2.48 -12.54
C SER A 409 -5.42 2.36 -13.85
N ALA A 410 -6.67 2.82 -13.94
CA ALA A 410 -7.45 2.83 -15.18
C ALA A 410 -6.83 3.69 -16.29
N VAL A 411 -6.00 4.66 -15.92
CA VAL A 411 -5.29 5.58 -16.84
C VAL A 411 -3.77 5.33 -16.81
N GLY A 412 -3.34 4.24 -16.16
CA GLY A 412 -1.96 3.94 -15.85
C GLY A 412 -1.04 3.81 -17.06
N ARG A 413 0.25 4.10 -16.84
CA ARG A 413 1.31 4.06 -17.86
C ARG A 413 1.71 2.65 -18.29
N SER A 414 1.59 1.69 -17.38
CA SER A 414 1.85 0.27 -17.63
C SER A 414 1.26 -0.60 -16.51
N SER A 415 1.13 -1.89 -16.79
CA SER A 415 0.66 -2.89 -15.82
C SER A 415 1.45 -2.91 -14.50
N PHE A 416 2.73 -2.53 -14.52
CA PHE A 416 3.56 -2.41 -13.31
C PHE A 416 2.95 -1.45 -12.29
N TYR A 417 2.61 -0.23 -12.72
CA TYR A 417 2.05 0.79 -11.83
C TYR A 417 0.64 0.41 -11.36
N THR A 418 -0.16 -0.17 -12.26
CA THR A 418 -1.51 -0.66 -11.93
C THR A 418 -1.46 -1.75 -10.86
N ILE A 419 -0.66 -2.80 -11.09
CA ILE A 419 -0.55 -3.93 -10.16
C ILE A 419 0.05 -3.47 -8.84
N GLY A 420 1.12 -2.66 -8.89
CA GLY A 420 1.77 -2.13 -7.67
C GLY A 420 0.83 -1.30 -6.81
N ALA A 421 0.12 -0.34 -7.41
CA ALA A 421 -0.80 0.55 -6.69
C ALA A 421 -2.01 -0.20 -6.11
N CYS A 422 -2.65 -1.06 -6.91
CA CYS A 422 -3.80 -1.84 -6.45
C CYS A 422 -3.40 -2.83 -5.36
N THR A 423 -2.22 -3.46 -5.48
CA THR A 423 -1.72 -4.39 -4.44
C THR A 423 -1.37 -3.64 -3.16
N ALA A 424 -0.66 -2.52 -3.26
CA ALA A 424 -0.30 -1.70 -2.09
C ALA A 424 -1.54 -1.21 -1.34
N ALA A 425 -2.50 -0.64 -2.06
CA ALA A 425 -3.77 -0.18 -1.47
C ALA A 425 -4.59 -1.34 -0.89
N GLY A 426 -4.64 -2.48 -1.59
CA GLY A 426 -5.34 -3.68 -1.12
C GLY A 426 -4.72 -4.26 0.15
N ILE A 427 -3.39 -4.32 0.27
CA ILE A 427 -2.69 -4.72 1.49
C ILE A 427 -3.04 -3.79 2.64
N MET A 428 -2.94 -2.47 2.42
CA MET A 428 -3.21 -1.48 3.46
C MET A 428 -4.67 -1.57 3.94
N LEU A 429 -5.63 -1.69 3.02
CA LEU A 429 -7.04 -1.84 3.35
C LEU A 429 -7.31 -3.15 4.11
N PHE A 430 -6.73 -4.27 3.64
CA PHE A 430 -6.90 -5.57 4.28
C PHE A 430 -6.30 -5.58 5.69
N GLN A 431 -5.10 -5.03 5.85
CA GLN A 431 -4.42 -4.91 7.14
C GLN A 431 -5.21 -4.04 8.13
N SER A 432 -5.76 -2.91 7.66
CA SER A 432 -6.64 -2.05 8.45
C SER A 432 -7.92 -2.77 8.87
N SER A 433 -8.49 -3.56 7.98
CA SER A 433 -9.70 -4.36 8.26
C SER A 433 -9.41 -5.44 9.30
N LEU A 434 -8.27 -6.13 9.21
CA LEU A 434 -7.86 -7.12 10.21
C LEU A 434 -7.67 -6.50 11.59
N ASN A 435 -7.07 -5.30 11.68
CA ASN A 435 -6.90 -4.60 12.95
C ASN A 435 -8.24 -4.15 13.53
N ALA A 436 -9.02 -3.36 12.78
CA ALA A 436 -10.26 -2.80 13.30
C ALA A 436 -11.33 -3.87 13.59
N LEU A 437 -11.58 -4.79 12.65
CA LEU A 437 -12.59 -5.85 12.81
C LEU A 437 -12.14 -6.94 13.79
N GLY A 438 -10.83 -7.17 13.93
CA GLY A 438 -10.27 -8.04 14.96
C GLY A 438 -10.40 -7.46 16.36
N THR A 439 -10.25 -6.13 16.50
CA THR A 439 -10.43 -5.43 17.77
C THR A 439 -11.87 -5.55 18.30
N VAL A 440 -12.86 -5.51 17.39
CA VAL A 440 -14.30 -5.62 17.74
C VAL A 440 -14.87 -7.04 17.59
N ASP A 441 -14.03 -8.05 17.55
CA ASP A 441 -14.39 -9.49 17.51
C ASP A 441 -15.27 -9.93 16.29
N ILE A 442 -15.27 -9.14 15.21
CA ILE A 442 -15.91 -9.53 13.94
C ILE A 442 -15.00 -10.52 13.20
N LEU A 443 -13.68 -10.29 13.21
CA LEU A 443 -12.67 -11.20 12.69
C LEU A 443 -11.80 -11.75 13.82
N PRO A 444 -11.12 -12.89 13.62
CA PRO A 444 -10.15 -13.37 14.60
C PRO A 444 -9.07 -12.33 14.87
N PHE A 445 -8.71 -12.15 16.12
CA PHE A 445 -7.69 -11.18 16.53
C PHE A 445 -6.30 -11.63 16.09
N THR A 446 -5.69 -10.88 15.18
CA THR A 446 -4.40 -11.24 14.58
C THR A 446 -3.20 -10.52 15.18
N GLY A 447 -3.40 -9.41 15.89
CA GLY A 447 -2.31 -8.54 16.39
C GLY A 447 -1.54 -7.86 15.25
N VAL A 448 -2.19 -7.56 14.14
CA VAL A 448 -1.62 -6.86 13.00
C VAL A 448 -1.79 -5.36 13.19
N THR A 449 -0.76 -4.58 12.91
CA THR A 449 -0.76 -3.13 13.02
C THR A 449 -1.68 -2.46 11.98
N PHE A 450 -2.29 -1.33 12.31
CA PHE A 450 -3.02 -0.48 11.38
C PHE A 450 -2.02 0.46 10.67
N PRO A 451 -1.92 0.44 9.32
CA PRO A 451 -0.94 1.26 8.59
C PRO A 451 -1.06 2.75 8.93
N PHE A 452 0.06 3.42 9.16
CA PHE A 452 0.20 4.82 9.61
C PHE A 452 -0.34 5.15 11.00
N LEU A 453 -1.23 4.33 11.55
CA LEU A 453 -1.96 4.63 12.78
C LEU A 453 -1.29 4.01 14.01
N SER A 454 -0.92 2.73 13.93
CA SER A 454 -0.32 2.01 15.05
C SER A 454 1.07 2.50 15.39
N ASN A 455 1.42 2.47 16.67
CA ASN A 455 2.79 2.60 17.14
C ASN A 455 3.59 1.37 16.68
N GLY A 456 4.46 1.59 15.71
CA GLY A 456 5.26 0.52 15.13
C GLY A 456 6.27 1.10 14.15
N GLY A 457 7.54 1.20 14.57
CA GLY A 457 8.57 1.86 13.78
C GLY A 457 8.67 1.31 12.35
N THR A 458 8.81 0.01 12.18
CA THR A 458 8.92 -0.63 10.86
C THR A 458 7.60 -0.67 10.09
N SER A 459 6.47 -0.77 10.78
CA SER A 459 5.14 -0.70 10.16
C SER A 459 4.90 0.68 9.54
N MET A 460 5.30 1.76 10.22
CA MET A 460 5.28 3.11 9.69
C MET A 460 6.12 3.24 8.41
N ILE A 461 7.36 2.72 8.43
CA ILE A 461 8.27 2.74 7.28
C ILE A 461 7.67 1.93 6.11
N GLY A 462 7.11 0.74 6.38
CA GLY A 462 6.45 -0.10 5.39
C GLY A 462 5.24 0.57 4.75
N ALA A 463 4.40 1.23 5.56
CA ALA A 463 3.22 1.95 5.08
C ALA A 463 3.58 3.10 4.13
N TRP A 464 4.59 3.92 4.45
CA TRP A 464 5.12 4.94 3.54
C TRP A 464 5.71 4.34 2.27
N GLY A 465 6.43 3.20 2.37
CA GLY A 465 6.93 2.46 1.22
C GLY A 465 5.82 1.96 0.28
N LEU A 466 4.71 1.45 0.82
CA LEU A 466 3.53 1.05 0.05
C LEU A 466 2.83 2.25 -0.59
N LEU A 467 2.76 3.39 0.10
CA LEU A 467 2.17 4.62 -0.45
C LEU A 467 2.87 5.09 -1.73
N ALA A 468 4.17 4.83 -1.86
CA ALA A 468 4.93 5.20 -3.06
C ALA A 468 4.39 4.56 -4.34
N PHE A 469 3.85 3.32 -4.27
CA PHE A 469 3.23 2.67 -5.42
C PHE A 469 1.95 3.39 -5.85
N ILE A 470 1.12 3.79 -4.88
CA ILE A 470 -0.12 4.53 -5.14
C ILE A 470 0.22 5.87 -5.80
N LYS A 471 1.22 6.57 -5.27
CA LYS A 471 1.69 7.84 -5.82
C LYS A 471 2.31 7.71 -7.20
N ALA A 472 3.04 6.63 -7.48
CA ALA A 472 3.67 6.38 -8.77
C ALA A 472 2.65 6.07 -9.88
N ALA A 473 1.46 5.59 -9.54
CA ALA A 473 0.37 5.35 -10.48
C ALA A 473 -0.38 6.64 -10.87
N ASP A 474 -0.23 7.74 -10.12
CA ASP A 474 -0.88 9.00 -10.42
C ASP A 474 -0.23 9.69 -11.63
N THR A 475 -0.92 9.64 -12.76
CA THR A 475 -0.47 10.17 -14.06
C THR A 475 -1.06 11.53 -14.40
N ARG A 476 -1.83 12.15 -13.48
CA ARG A 476 -2.37 13.51 -13.67
C ARG A 476 -1.23 14.52 -13.88
N GLN A 477 -1.50 15.58 -14.60
CA GLN A 477 -0.50 16.61 -14.89
C GLN A 477 0.07 17.21 -13.60
N ASN A 478 1.39 17.23 -13.48
CA ASN A 478 2.12 17.73 -12.31
C ASN A 478 1.75 17.06 -10.97
N ALA A 479 1.17 15.85 -10.99
CA ALA A 479 0.70 15.19 -9.79
C ALA A 479 1.80 14.48 -9.01
N SER A 480 2.64 13.67 -9.66
CA SER A 480 3.57 12.80 -8.96
C SER A 480 5.03 13.10 -9.27
N PHE A 481 5.88 13.08 -8.22
CA PHE A 481 7.34 13.16 -8.38
C PHE A 481 7.92 11.88 -9.03
N ALA A 482 7.19 10.78 -8.95
CA ALA A 482 7.55 9.50 -9.57
C ALA A 482 7.25 9.45 -11.08
N VAL A 483 6.79 10.54 -11.69
CA VAL A 483 6.50 10.65 -13.11
C VAL A 483 7.50 11.62 -13.76
N ARG A 484 8.17 11.18 -14.86
CA ARG A 484 8.97 12.12 -15.67
C ARG A 484 8.06 13.12 -16.38
N VAL A 485 8.40 14.40 -16.33
CA VAL A 485 7.83 15.39 -17.22
C VAL A 485 8.54 15.22 -18.56
N HIS A 486 7.81 14.86 -19.62
CA HIS A 486 8.31 15.08 -20.96
C HIS A 486 8.24 16.58 -21.21
N ARG A 487 9.41 17.26 -21.26
CA ARG A 487 9.49 18.59 -21.86
C ARG A 487 9.04 18.45 -23.30
N SER A 488 7.93 19.11 -23.63
CA SER A 488 7.59 19.35 -25.04
C SER A 488 8.72 20.19 -25.64
N ARG A 489 9.20 19.84 -26.81
CA ARG A 489 10.21 20.63 -27.55
C ARG A 489 9.78 22.10 -27.81
N ARG A 490 8.53 22.46 -27.50
CA ARG A 490 8.01 23.82 -27.63
C ARG A 490 8.50 24.78 -26.54
N ASP A 491 9.06 24.29 -25.42
CA ASP A 491 9.55 25.15 -24.33
C ASP A 491 11.07 25.47 -24.48
N GLU A 492 11.70 25.03 -25.55
CA GLU A 492 13.11 25.36 -25.87
C GLU A 492 13.25 26.49 -26.88
N ASP A 493 12.14 27.00 -27.46
CA ASP A 493 12.09 28.09 -28.43
C ASP A 493 11.44 29.37 -27.86
N GLU A 494 11.15 29.46 -26.55
CA GLU A 494 10.81 30.66 -25.80
C GLU A 494 11.93 30.93 -24.74
#